data_5e31eafef5fc334c9d8d8620b5ac10de
#
_entry.id   5e31eafef5fc334c9d8d8620b5ac10de
#
_cell.length_a   1.000
_cell.length_b   1.000
_cell.length_c   1.000
_cell.angle_alpha   90.00
_cell.angle_beta   90.00
_cell.angle_gamma   90.00
#
_symmetry.space_group_name_H-M   'P 1'
#
loop_
_entity.id
_entity.type
_entity.pdbx_description
1 polymer ?
#
loop_
_entity_poly.entity_id
_entity_poly.type
_entity_poly.pdbx_seq_one_letter_code
_entity_poly.pdbx_strand_id
1 'polypeptide(L)'
;MNYGYYNENQLMSYITGMGVGMIILWIGLVVFGIICMWKIFEKAGEPGWKCLIPFYNAYVYMKIAWEGKYFWFMILIPLIPVIFLAIAASSQSSGMAGFAGFLYIAAAVAVAVIGIIAMVKLSKRFGKSGAFALGLIFLSVIFTAILAFDSSTYNRDLA
;
A
#
# COMPACT_ATOMS: atom_id res chain seq x y z
N MET A 1 -0.82 -40.84 30.76
CA MET A 1 -0.99 -39.64 29.94
C MET A 1 -0.47 -39.99 28.57
N ASN A 2 -1.38 -40.18 27.59
CA ASN A 2 -1.02 -40.60 26.24
C ASN A 2 -0.72 -39.29 25.43
N TYR A 3 0.54 -38.91 25.36
CA TYR A 3 0.96 -37.87 24.45
C TYR A 3 0.84 -38.45 23.04
N GLY A 4 -0.22 -38.05 22.32
CA GLY A 4 -0.42 -38.44 20.93
C GLY A 4 0.77 -38.02 20.07
N TYR A 5 1.63 -38.98 19.76
CA TYR A 5 2.65 -38.82 18.74
C TYR A 5 1.92 -38.68 17.38
N TYR A 6 1.83 -37.44 16.90
CA TYR A 6 1.42 -37.22 15.54
C TYR A 6 2.45 -37.87 14.63
N ASN A 7 2.01 -38.81 13.80
CA ASN A 7 2.83 -39.40 12.75
C ASN A 7 3.32 -38.24 11.82
N GLU A 8 4.58 -38.26 11.40
CA GLU A 8 5.17 -37.24 10.53
C GLU A 8 4.31 -36.94 9.32
N ASN A 9 3.67 -37.97 8.74
CA ASN A 9 2.72 -37.83 7.62
C ASN A 9 1.46 -37.04 8.00
N GLN A 10 0.96 -37.17 9.21
CA GLN A 10 -0.19 -36.40 9.69
C GLN A 10 0.22 -34.94 9.93
N LEU A 11 1.38 -34.71 10.52
CA LEU A 11 1.92 -33.38 10.74
C LEU A 11 2.15 -32.64 9.41
N MET A 12 2.75 -33.33 8.44
CA MET A 12 2.96 -32.76 7.08
C MET A 12 1.63 -32.47 6.38
N SER A 13 0.63 -33.32 6.53
CA SER A 13 -0.73 -33.10 6.01
C SER A 13 -1.38 -31.86 6.62
N TYR A 14 -1.28 -31.65 7.94
CA TYR A 14 -1.79 -30.45 8.60
C TYR A 14 -1.06 -29.17 8.15
N ILE A 15 0.28 -29.19 8.08
CA ILE A 15 1.09 -28.03 7.66
C ILE A 15 0.77 -27.70 6.20
N THR A 16 0.67 -28.70 5.33
CA THR A 16 0.33 -28.49 3.92
C THR A 16 -1.09 -27.94 3.76
N GLY A 17 -2.06 -28.51 4.49
CA GLY A 17 -3.45 -28.04 4.44
C GLY A 17 -3.61 -26.60 4.94
N MET A 18 -2.91 -26.22 6.03
CA MET A 18 -2.88 -24.85 6.53
C MET A 18 -2.21 -23.90 5.53
N GLY A 19 -1.10 -24.33 4.92
CA GLY A 19 -0.40 -23.54 3.90
C GLY A 19 -1.28 -23.26 2.68
N VAL A 20 -1.95 -24.27 2.15
CA VAL A 20 -2.88 -24.12 1.02
C VAL A 20 -4.06 -23.22 1.38
N GLY A 21 -4.64 -23.39 2.58
CA GLY A 21 -5.72 -22.52 3.06
C GLY A 21 -5.32 -21.05 3.15
N MET A 22 -4.11 -20.78 3.65
CA MET A 22 -3.57 -19.42 3.71
C MET A 22 -3.35 -18.83 2.30
N ILE A 23 -2.85 -19.61 1.36
CA ILE A 23 -2.65 -19.15 -0.03
C ILE A 23 -3.99 -18.78 -0.66
N ILE A 24 -5.02 -19.61 -0.51
CA ILE A 24 -6.36 -19.34 -1.05
C ILE A 24 -6.92 -18.05 -0.43
N LEU A 25 -6.78 -17.87 0.87
CA LEU A 25 -7.22 -16.65 1.55
C LEU A 25 -6.48 -15.41 1.04
N TRP A 26 -5.16 -15.49 0.87
CA TRP A 26 -4.36 -14.41 0.31
C TRP A 26 -4.78 -14.04 -1.12
N ILE A 27 -4.99 -15.04 -1.98
CA ILE A 27 -5.48 -14.82 -3.34
C ILE A 27 -6.85 -14.12 -3.30
N GLY A 28 -7.75 -14.58 -2.45
CA GLY A 28 -9.06 -13.96 -2.24
C GLY A 28 -8.96 -12.48 -1.85
N LEU A 29 -8.08 -12.16 -0.89
CA LEU A 29 -7.84 -10.77 -0.45
C LEU A 29 -7.25 -9.91 -1.57
N VAL A 30 -6.31 -10.44 -2.35
CA VAL A 30 -5.71 -9.72 -3.49
C VAL A 30 -6.77 -9.43 -4.55
N VAL A 31 -7.57 -10.43 -4.94
CA VAL A 31 -8.64 -10.26 -5.92
C VAL A 31 -9.67 -9.25 -5.42
N PHE A 32 -10.06 -9.35 -4.15
CA PHE A 32 -10.98 -8.39 -3.53
C PHE A 32 -10.41 -6.96 -3.55
N GLY A 33 -9.13 -6.79 -3.23
CA GLY A 33 -8.44 -5.49 -3.30
C GLY A 33 -8.43 -4.91 -4.71
N ILE A 34 -8.19 -5.74 -5.73
CA ILE A 34 -8.25 -5.33 -7.13
C ILE A 34 -9.65 -4.85 -7.51
N ILE A 35 -10.69 -5.57 -7.11
CA ILE A 35 -12.09 -5.17 -7.37
C ILE A 35 -12.41 -3.83 -6.72
N CYS A 36 -11.97 -3.62 -5.48
CA CYS A 36 -12.16 -2.34 -4.79
C CYS A 36 -11.47 -1.19 -5.53
N MET A 37 -10.20 -1.36 -5.92
CA MET A 37 -9.44 -0.34 -6.66
C MET A 37 -10.04 -0.06 -8.04
N TRP A 38 -10.51 -1.10 -8.74
CA TRP A 38 -11.21 -0.97 -10.01
C TRP A 38 -12.41 -0.03 -9.89
N LYS A 39 -13.29 -0.30 -8.91
CA LYS A 39 -14.47 0.54 -8.67
C LYS A 39 -14.13 1.97 -8.26
N ILE A 40 -13.11 2.17 -7.43
CA ILE A 40 -12.66 3.52 -7.04
C ILE A 40 -12.16 4.30 -8.27
N PHE A 41 -11.43 3.66 -9.18
CA PHE A 41 -10.96 4.28 -10.40
C PHE A 41 -12.13 4.66 -11.31
N GLU A 42 -13.09 3.76 -11.50
CA GLU A 42 -14.31 4.05 -12.28
C GLU A 42 -15.12 5.21 -11.68
N LYS A 43 -15.30 5.24 -10.36
CA LYS A 43 -15.94 6.36 -9.67
C LYS A 43 -15.22 7.69 -9.89
N ALA A 44 -13.89 7.65 -10.02
CA ALA A 44 -13.07 8.83 -10.28
C ALA A 44 -12.95 9.20 -11.77
N GLY A 45 -13.67 8.48 -12.66
CA GLY A 45 -13.64 8.73 -14.11
C GLY A 45 -12.41 8.16 -14.82
N GLU A 46 -11.65 7.28 -14.14
CA GLU A 46 -10.51 6.59 -14.75
C GLU A 46 -10.88 5.13 -15.09
N PRO A 47 -10.40 4.58 -16.22
CA PRO A 47 -10.65 3.19 -16.56
C PRO A 47 -10.14 2.23 -15.48
N GLY A 48 -11.01 1.33 -14.99
CA GLY A 48 -10.71 0.42 -13.89
C GLY A 48 -9.51 -0.51 -14.14
N TRP A 49 -9.31 -0.97 -15.39
CA TRP A 49 -8.19 -1.85 -15.75
C TRP A 49 -6.80 -1.26 -15.42
N LYS A 50 -6.68 0.06 -15.27
CA LYS A 50 -5.43 0.72 -14.88
C LYS A 50 -4.92 0.27 -13.50
N CYS A 51 -5.80 -0.25 -12.64
CA CYS A 51 -5.39 -0.80 -11.34
C CYS A 51 -4.57 -2.09 -11.47
N LEU A 52 -4.62 -2.79 -12.61
CA LEU A 52 -3.89 -4.04 -12.83
C LEU A 52 -2.42 -3.82 -13.20
N ILE A 53 -2.06 -2.63 -13.67
CA ILE A 53 -0.69 -2.34 -14.11
C ILE A 53 0.11 -1.81 -12.93
N PRO A 54 1.15 -2.54 -12.44
CA PRO A 54 2.05 -2.06 -11.39
C PRO A 54 2.65 -0.70 -11.77
N PHE A 55 3.00 0.12 -10.80
CA PHE A 55 3.46 1.51 -10.95
C PHE A 55 2.41 2.46 -11.55
N TYR A 56 1.73 2.08 -12.64
CA TYR A 56 0.69 2.91 -13.24
C TYR A 56 -0.53 3.02 -12.33
N ASN A 57 -0.88 1.94 -11.64
CA ASN A 57 -1.87 1.95 -10.56
C ASN A 57 -1.55 3.00 -9.50
N ALA A 58 -0.32 3.01 -8.98
CA ALA A 58 0.10 3.98 -7.98
C ALA A 58 0.10 5.42 -8.51
N TYR A 59 0.49 5.63 -9.78
CA TYR A 59 0.40 6.93 -10.44
C TYR A 59 -1.04 7.42 -10.54
N VAL A 60 -1.95 6.56 -11.03
CA VAL A 60 -3.38 6.90 -11.17
C VAL A 60 -4.02 7.12 -9.80
N TYR A 61 -3.68 6.30 -8.79
CA TYR A 61 -4.11 6.52 -7.42
C TYR A 61 -3.71 7.90 -6.90
N MET A 62 -2.45 8.31 -7.10
CA MET A 62 -1.99 9.63 -6.71
C MET A 62 -2.70 10.75 -7.50
N LYS A 63 -2.96 10.55 -8.78
CA LYS A 63 -3.73 11.50 -9.62
C LYS A 63 -5.15 11.67 -9.10
N ILE A 64 -5.81 10.59 -8.66
CA ILE A 64 -7.14 10.59 -8.07
C ILE A 64 -7.12 11.21 -6.67
N ALA A 65 -6.16 10.85 -5.84
CA ALA A 65 -6.07 11.31 -4.45
C ALA A 65 -5.60 12.76 -4.33
N TRP A 66 -4.65 13.17 -5.15
CA TRP A 66 -4.06 14.51 -5.11
C TRP A 66 -3.66 14.96 -6.51
N GLU A 67 -2.36 14.84 -6.86
CA GLU A 67 -1.83 15.15 -8.19
C GLU A 67 -0.79 14.08 -8.58
N GLY A 68 -0.76 13.70 -9.87
CA GLY A 68 0.15 12.66 -10.37
C GLY A 68 1.63 12.95 -10.16
N LYS A 69 2.03 14.23 -10.01
CA LYS A 69 3.43 14.61 -9.74
C LYS A 69 3.96 14.02 -8.43
N TYR A 70 3.11 13.84 -7.39
CA TYR A 70 3.54 13.30 -6.09
C TYR A 70 3.94 11.82 -6.15
N PHE A 71 3.48 11.09 -7.16
CA PHE A 71 3.96 9.75 -7.45
C PHE A 71 5.49 9.74 -7.70
N TRP A 72 5.98 10.70 -8.46
CA TRP A 72 7.42 10.80 -8.74
C TRP A 72 8.23 11.11 -7.48
N PHE A 73 7.71 11.96 -6.59
CA PHE A 73 8.35 12.21 -5.29
C PHE A 73 8.42 10.96 -4.44
N MET A 74 7.38 10.11 -4.43
CA MET A 74 7.39 8.85 -3.70
C MET A 74 8.45 7.86 -4.21
N ILE A 75 8.84 7.94 -5.48
CA ILE A 75 9.90 7.11 -6.07
C ILE A 75 11.28 7.75 -5.87
N LEU A 76 11.41 9.06 -6.14
CA LEU A 76 12.70 9.74 -6.16
C LEU A 76 13.26 9.96 -4.75
N ILE A 77 12.42 10.27 -3.76
CA ILE A 77 12.87 10.53 -2.39
C ILE A 77 13.61 9.32 -1.79
N PRO A 78 13.09 8.07 -1.86
CA PRO A 78 13.81 6.90 -1.34
C PRO A 78 15.06 6.53 -2.15
N LEU A 79 15.16 6.95 -3.40
CA LEU A 79 16.30 6.63 -4.26
C LEU A 79 17.59 7.31 -3.77
N ILE A 80 17.48 8.52 -3.19
CA ILE A 80 18.63 9.29 -2.69
C ILE A 80 19.41 8.49 -1.61
N PRO A 81 18.80 8.05 -0.49
CA PRO A 81 19.52 7.29 0.52
C PRO A 81 20.04 5.94 0.01
N VAL A 82 19.36 5.31 -0.94
CA VAL A 82 19.83 4.05 -1.56
C VAL A 82 21.14 4.28 -2.31
N ILE A 83 21.28 5.38 -3.06
CA ILE A 83 22.53 5.74 -3.74
C ILE A 83 23.64 5.99 -2.71
N PHE A 84 23.36 6.75 -1.65
CA PHE A 84 24.35 6.99 -0.58
C PHE A 84 24.77 5.70 0.13
N LEU A 85 23.83 4.78 0.36
CA LEU A 85 24.14 3.47 0.95
C LEU A 85 25.03 2.63 0.05
N ALA A 86 24.80 2.63 -1.27
CA ALA A 86 25.65 1.93 -2.23
C ALA A 86 27.08 2.49 -2.26
N ILE A 87 27.23 3.84 -2.19
CA ILE A 87 28.54 4.49 -2.11
C ILE A 87 29.22 4.15 -0.77
N ALA A 88 28.49 4.18 0.35
CA ALA A 88 29.01 3.84 1.67
C ALA A 88 29.50 2.38 1.73
N ALA A 89 28.78 1.46 1.11
CA ALA A 89 29.16 0.05 1.03
C ALA A 89 30.47 -0.15 0.24
N SER A 90 30.66 0.59 -0.87
CA SER A 90 31.87 0.51 -1.68
C SER A 90 33.09 1.14 -0.98
N SER A 91 32.91 2.17 -0.19
CA SER A 91 33.98 2.88 0.52
C SER A 91 34.30 2.29 1.90
N GLN A 92 33.54 1.31 2.38
CA GLN A 92 33.64 0.70 3.72
C GLN A 92 33.63 1.74 4.87
N SER A 93 33.06 2.91 4.63
CA SER A 93 33.03 4.02 5.60
C SER A 93 31.81 3.90 6.50
N SER A 94 32.03 3.63 7.80
CA SER A 94 30.98 3.57 8.81
C SER A 94 30.24 4.92 8.99
N GLY A 95 30.95 6.03 8.84
CA GLY A 95 30.36 7.37 8.91
C GLY A 95 29.38 7.64 7.78
N MET A 96 29.73 7.26 6.54
CA MET A 96 28.83 7.37 5.40
C MET A 96 27.62 6.45 5.51
N ALA A 97 27.80 5.24 6.04
CA ALA A 97 26.70 4.31 6.29
C ALA A 97 25.72 4.87 7.32
N GLY A 98 26.20 5.46 8.41
CA GLY A 98 25.38 6.13 9.40
C GLY A 98 24.58 7.32 8.83
N PHE A 99 25.24 8.15 8.00
CA PHE A 99 24.58 9.26 7.31
C PHE A 99 23.50 8.77 6.31
N ALA A 100 23.80 7.73 5.55
CA ALA A 100 22.81 7.09 4.64
C ALA A 100 21.60 6.54 5.41
N GLY A 101 21.83 5.93 6.58
CA GLY A 101 20.76 5.48 7.48
C GLY A 101 19.86 6.61 7.95
N PHE A 102 20.44 7.74 8.35
CA PHE A 102 19.68 8.94 8.70
C PHE A 102 18.84 9.46 7.53
N LEU A 103 19.43 9.56 6.34
CA LEU A 103 18.70 9.96 5.12
C LEU A 103 17.56 9.00 4.79
N TYR A 104 17.76 7.69 5.02
CA TYR A 104 16.71 6.70 4.80
C TYR A 104 15.50 6.90 5.71
N ILE A 105 15.75 7.17 7.01
CA ILE A 105 14.68 7.47 7.97
C ILE A 105 13.94 8.77 7.56
N ALA A 106 14.68 9.83 7.22
CA ALA A 106 14.11 11.08 6.77
C ALA A 106 13.25 10.90 5.50
N ALA A 107 13.73 10.14 4.53
CA ALA A 107 13.00 9.80 3.31
C ALA A 107 11.74 8.98 3.61
N ALA A 108 11.81 7.99 4.51
CA ALA A 108 10.67 7.18 4.92
C ALA A 108 9.57 8.05 5.57
N VAL A 109 9.95 8.98 6.44
CA VAL A 109 9.02 9.94 7.07
C VAL A 109 8.38 10.84 6.00
N ALA A 110 9.16 11.37 5.07
CA ALA A 110 8.63 12.22 4.00
C ALA A 110 7.62 11.48 3.11
N VAL A 111 7.92 10.24 2.71
CA VAL A 111 7.01 9.39 1.93
C VAL A 111 5.75 9.05 2.72
N ALA A 112 5.87 8.74 4.01
CA ALA A 112 4.72 8.48 4.88
C ALA A 112 3.80 9.70 4.98
N VAL A 113 4.35 10.90 5.14
CA VAL A 113 3.58 12.15 5.18
C VAL A 113 2.83 12.38 3.86
N ILE A 114 3.50 12.19 2.71
CA ILE A 114 2.86 12.29 1.38
C ILE A 114 1.71 11.28 1.28
N GLY A 115 1.91 10.04 1.71
CA GLY A 115 0.89 9.00 1.71
C GLY A 115 -0.32 9.34 2.59
N ILE A 116 -0.09 9.84 3.79
CA ILE A 116 -1.15 10.28 4.72
C ILE A 116 -1.96 11.44 4.09
N ILE A 117 -1.28 12.44 3.55
CA ILE A 117 -1.95 13.57 2.87
C ILE A 117 -2.78 13.07 1.71
N ALA A 118 -2.26 12.14 0.90
CA ALA A 118 -3.00 11.56 -0.22
C ALA A 118 -4.28 10.83 0.26
N MET A 119 -4.23 10.06 1.34
CA MET A 119 -5.40 9.38 1.91
C MET A 119 -6.44 10.37 2.45
N VAL A 120 -5.99 11.45 3.12
CA VAL A 120 -6.88 12.51 3.61
C VAL A 120 -7.57 13.22 2.44
N LYS A 121 -6.81 13.56 1.39
CA LYS A 121 -7.37 14.20 0.20
C LYS A 121 -8.31 13.27 -0.56
N LEU A 122 -7.95 11.99 -0.71
CA LEU A 122 -8.83 10.98 -1.30
C LEU A 122 -10.16 10.92 -0.56
N SER A 123 -10.14 10.82 0.76
CA SER A 123 -11.33 10.82 1.61
C SER A 123 -12.22 12.04 1.34
N LYS A 124 -11.63 13.24 1.34
CA LYS A 124 -12.36 14.50 1.07
C LYS A 124 -12.96 14.53 -0.33
N ARG A 125 -12.23 14.08 -1.35
CA ARG A 125 -12.71 14.04 -2.75
C ARG A 125 -13.90 13.12 -2.97
N PHE A 126 -14.09 12.15 -2.09
CA PHE A 126 -15.29 11.31 -2.02
C PHE A 126 -16.34 11.82 -1.02
N GLY A 127 -16.23 13.08 -0.56
CA GLY A 127 -17.17 13.70 0.37
C GLY A 127 -17.16 13.09 1.77
N LYS A 128 -16.06 12.37 2.15
CA LYS A 128 -15.93 11.76 3.47
C LYS A 128 -15.21 12.67 4.46
N SER A 129 -15.46 12.44 5.75
CA SER A 129 -14.81 13.18 6.84
C SER A 129 -13.33 12.83 7.01
N GLY A 130 -12.57 13.67 7.75
CA GLY A 130 -11.20 13.34 8.13
C GLY A 130 -11.08 12.09 9.01
N ALA A 131 -12.10 11.76 9.81
CA ALA A 131 -12.16 10.50 10.55
C ALA A 131 -12.16 9.27 9.64
N PHE A 132 -12.80 9.37 8.47
CA PHE A 132 -12.76 8.30 7.45
C PHE A 132 -11.33 8.09 6.91
N ALA A 133 -10.55 9.17 6.79
CA ALA A 133 -9.15 9.07 6.39
C ALA A 133 -8.29 8.30 7.41
N LEU A 134 -8.56 8.47 8.73
CA LEU A 134 -7.91 7.64 9.75
C LEU A 134 -8.26 6.16 9.56
N GLY A 135 -9.51 5.85 9.24
CA GLY A 135 -9.92 4.49 8.88
C GLY A 135 -9.18 3.94 7.67
N LEU A 136 -8.96 4.74 6.63
CA LEU A 136 -8.15 4.36 5.46
C LEU A 136 -6.69 4.06 5.83
N ILE A 137 -6.12 4.75 6.84
CA ILE A 137 -4.74 4.54 7.30
C ILE A 137 -4.62 3.24 8.11
N PHE A 138 -5.51 3.03 9.09
CA PHE A 138 -5.40 1.90 10.03
C PHE A 138 -6.10 0.62 9.55
N LEU A 139 -7.23 0.76 8.85
CA LEU A 139 -8.08 -0.34 8.37
C LEU A 139 -8.28 -0.23 6.85
N SER A 140 -7.17 -0.05 6.13
CA SER A 140 -7.13 0.23 4.70
C SER A 140 -8.07 -0.66 3.87
N VAL A 141 -8.04 -1.98 4.09
CA VAL A 141 -8.86 -2.94 3.33
C VAL A 141 -10.36 -2.69 3.52
N ILE A 142 -10.79 -2.47 4.77
CA ILE A 142 -12.22 -2.28 5.10
C ILE A 142 -12.71 -0.94 4.54
N PHE A 143 -11.98 0.15 4.81
CA PHE A 143 -12.40 1.49 4.38
C PHE A 143 -12.27 1.70 2.87
N THR A 144 -11.33 1.03 2.21
CA THR A 144 -11.26 0.98 0.74
C THR A 144 -12.45 0.22 0.16
N ALA A 145 -12.87 -0.88 0.79
CA ALA A 145 -14.08 -1.60 0.40
C ALA A 145 -15.34 -0.73 0.57
N ILE A 146 -15.49 -0.05 1.72
CA ILE A 146 -16.60 0.87 1.92
C ILE A 146 -16.62 1.94 0.82
N LEU A 147 -15.47 2.57 0.52
CA LEU A 147 -15.35 3.59 -0.51
C LEU A 147 -15.69 3.06 -1.91
N ALA A 148 -15.30 1.81 -2.20
CA ALA A 148 -15.58 1.16 -3.48
C ALA A 148 -17.07 0.87 -3.70
N PHE A 149 -17.80 0.47 -2.65
CA PHE A 149 -19.16 -0.04 -2.77
C PHE A 149 -20.25 0.91 -2.25
N ASP A 150 -19.90 2.00 -1.58
CA ASP A 150 -20.88 2.99 -1.14
C ASP A 150 -21.38 3.85 -2.31
N SER A 151 -22.36 4.73 -2.04
CA SER A 151 -22.94 5.67 -3.01
C SER A 151 -22.16 6.99 -3.15
N SER A 152 -20.95 7.10 -2.59
CA SER A 152 -20.14 8.32 -2.67
C SER A 152 -19.74 8.64 -4.11
N THR A 153 -19.84 9.91 -4.47
CA THR A 153 -19.42 10.44 -5.78
C THR A 153 -18.06 11.14 -5.63
N TYR A 154 -17.23 10.95 -6.62
CA TYR A 154 -15.92 11.61 -6.68
C TYR A 154 -16.10 13.07 -7.13
N ASN A 155 -15.53 14.01 -6.39
CA ASN A 155 -15.43 15.40 -6.78
C ASN A 155 -14.01 15.91 -6.54
N ARG A 156 -13.32 16.31 -7.62
CA ARG A 156 -11.95 16.76 -7.60
C ARG A 156 -11.75 18.07 -6.83
N ASP A 157 -12.77 18.92 -6.77
CA ASP A 157 -12.70 20.27 -6.22
C ASP A 157 -12.81 20.32 -4.69
N LEU A 158 -13.11 19.18 -4.05
CA LEU A 158 -13.29 19.09 -2.59
C LEU A 158 -12.00 18.99 -1.78
N ALA A 159 -10.77 18.96 -2.41
CA ALA A 159 -9.54 18.75 -1.64
C ALA A 159 -8.33 19.50 -2.20
#